data_bd8c014430d8a94a108a050b5741b073
#
_entry.id   bd8c014430d8a94a108a050b5741b073
#
_cell.length_a   1.000
_cell.length_b   1.000
_cell.length_c   1.000
_cell.angle_alpha   90.00
_cell.angle_beta   90.00
_cell.angle_gamma   90.00
#
_symmetry.space_group_name_H-M   'P 1'
#
loop_
_entity.id
_entity.type
_entity.pdbx_description
1 polymer ?
#
loop_
_entity_poly.entity_id
_entity_poly.type
_entity_poly.pdbx_seq_one_letter_code
_entity_poly.pdbx_strand_id
1 'polypeptide(L)'
;MIPYGTGTNQSVCGEDPGYQSPSTPPPPLVKWAERWGAIATYEPAGILGQAAGMTSKSDAINTAMSECQKRGGGSNCKLDIWYSNQCVAMVVSDKGYNTSTGMTTDLATQKGMKTCIASGDPNCHVYYTACSMPERIQ
;
A
#
# COMPACT_ATOMS: atom_id res chain seq x y z
N MET A 1 37.74 -34.78 11.28
CA MET A 1 37.62 -34.75 11.22
C MET A 1 37.54 -35.14 10.54
N ILE A 2 37.54 -35.04 11.05
CA ILE A 2 37.72 -35.13 11.01
C ILE A 2 37.87 -35.36 10.23
N PRO A 3 37.38 -34.68 10.68
CA PRO A 3 37.62 -34.82 10.52
C PRO A 3 37.64 -35.21 9.61
N TYR A 4 37.12 -35.02 10.80
CA TYR A 4 37.25 -35.16 10.55
C TYR A 4 37.23 -35.35 9.89
N GLY A 5 38.13 -35.69 10.02
CA GLY A 5 38.16 -35.70 10.07
C GLY A 5 37.94 -35.91 9.25
N THR A 6 37.29 -35.44 9.62
CA THR A 6 37.36 -35.44 9.57
C THR A 6 36.85 -35.54 8.78
N GLY A 7 37.58 -35.57 9.38
CA GLY A 7 37.27 -35.40 9.35
C GLY A 7 36.64 -35.48 8.53
N THR A 8 36.24 -35.18 8.73
CA THR A 8 35.95 -35.04 8.63
C THR A 8 35.33 -34.94 8.00
N ASN A 9 35.39 -34.89 8.47
CA ASN A 9 35.02 -34.56 8.44
C ASN A 9 34.50 -34.44 7.77
N GLN A 10 33.79 -33.85 7.97
CA GLN A 10 33.52 -33.58 7.99
C GLN A 10 32.81 -33.49 7.46
N SER A 11 33.30 -33.75 7.79
CA SER A 11 32.77 -33.59 7.81
C SER A 11 32.27 -33.78 7.23
N VAL A 12 32.48 -33.92 7.61
CA VAL A 12 31.88 -33.91 7.59
C VAL A 12 31.40 -34.08 7.06
N CYS A 13 31.46 -34.21 7.38
CA CYS A 13 30.70 -34.16 7.39
C CYS A 13 30.29 -34.44 6.60
N GLY A 14 30.70 -34.54 6.87
CA GLY A 14 29.89 -34.68 6.61
C GLY A 14 29.54 -34.87 6.02
N GLU A 15 28.95 -34.62 6.20
CA GLU A 15 28.30 -34.86 5.92
C GLU A 15 27.86 -35.05 5.49
N ASP A 16 28.40 -35.34 5.93
CA ASP A 16 27.71 -35.63 5.72
C ASP A 16 27.48 -35.95 5.05
N PRO A 17 27.93 -36.44 4.71
CA PRO A 17 27.39 -36.48 4.12
C PRO A 17 26.69 -36.56 3.87
N GLY A 18 26.58 -36.50 3.57
CA GLY A 18 25.51 -36.26 3.37
C GLY A 18 24.95 -35.89 3.69
N TYR A 19 24.80 -35.60 4.09
CA TYR A 19 23.79 -35.04 4.48
C TYR A 19 23.26 -34.68 3.99
N GLN A 20 22.72 -34.81 3.74
CA GLN A 20 21.77 -34.45 3.41
C GLN A 20 20.97 -34.59 3.56
N SER A 21 20.71 -34.43 3.41
CA SER A 21 19.70 -34.28 3.68
C SER A 21 18.80 -34.45 3.74
N PRO A 22 18.10 -34.22 4.17
CA PRO A 22 16.87 -34.55 4.31
C PRO A 22 16.04 -34.03 3.77
N SER A 23 15.53 -34.13 3.73
CA SER A 23 14.62 -34.12 3.21
C SER A 23 13.29 -33.71 3.52
N THR A 24 13.13 -32.70 4.27
CA THR A 24 11.90 -31.98 4.41
C THR A 24 11.78 -31.05 3.22
N PRO A 25 10.66 -31.09 2.46
CA PRO A 25 10.50 -30.11 1.40
C PRO A 25 10.52 -28.72 1.99
N PRO A 26 11.04 -27.72 1.27
CA PRO A 26 11.00 -26.37 1.75
C PRO A 26 9.55 -25.93 1.94
N PRO A 27 9.26 -25.07 2.91
CA PRO A 27 7.91 -24.59 3.07
C PRO A 27 7.45 -23.87 1.81
N PRO A 28 6.15 -23.89 1.49
CA PRO A 28 5.65 -23.17 0.33
C PRO A 28 6.01 -21.71 0.43
N LEU A 29 6.43 -21.13 -0.68
CA LEU A 29 6.70 -19.70 -0.74
C LEU A 29 5.40 -18.94 -0.56
N VAL A 30 5.42 -17.99 0.34
CA VAL A 30 4.30 -17.06 0.49
C VAL A 30 4.51 -15.96 -0.53
N LYS A 31 3.52 -15.78 -1.39
CA LYS A 31 3.55 -14.72 -2.39
C LYS A 31 2.48 -13.70 -2.10
N TRP A 32 2.85 -12.45 -2.24
CA TRP A 32 1.95 -11.32 -2.04
C TRP A 32 1.85 -10.54 -3.34
N ALA A 33 0.64 -10.22 -3.72
CA ALA A 33 0.40 -9.33 -4.86
C ALA A 33 0.21 -7.92 -4.32
N GLU A 34 0.92 -6.98 -4.93
CA GLU A 34 0.77 -5.58 -4.58
C GLU A 34 -0.60 -5.08 -5.00
N ARG A 35 -1.14 -4.16 -4.22
CA ARG A 35 -2.40 -3.51 -4.53
C ARG A 35 -2.20 -2.01 -4.51
N TRP A 36 -2.90 -1.34 -5.39
CA TRP A 36 -2.71 0.07 -5.69
C TRP A 36 -4.02 0.82 -5.55
N GLY A 37 -3.92 2.07 -5.11
CA GLY A 37 -5.06 2.96 -5.04
C GLY A 37 -4.68 4.34 -5.53
N ALA A 38 -5.69 5.16 -5.78
CA ALA A 38 -5.49 6.52 -6.23
C ALA A 38 -6.71 7.37 -5.90
N ILE A 39 -6.48 8.66 -5.76
CA ILE A 39 -7.53 9.66 -5.56
C ILE A 39 -7.31 10.77 -6.57
N ALA A 40 -8.38 11.11 -7.29
CA ALA A 40 -8.42 12.23 -8.21
C ALA A 40 -9.57 13.15 -7.80
N THR A 41 -9.39 14.45 -7.95
CA THR A 41 -10.42 15.40 -7.55
C THR A 41 -10.59 16.53 -8.55
N TYR A 42 -11.76 17.13 -8.48
CA TYR A 42 -12.01 18.48 -9.00
C TYR A 42 -12.62 19.27 -7.84
N GLU A 43 -11.77 19.94 -7.10
CA GLU A 43 -12.13 20.60 -5.83
C GLU A 43 -13.26 21.62 -5.96
N PRO A 44 -13.25 22.52 -6.98
CA PRO A 44 -14.29 23.55 -7.06
C PRO A 44 -15.71 23.00 -7.07
N ALA A 45 -15.91 21.79 -7.57
CA ALA A 45 -17.22 21.15 -7.61
C ALA A 45 -17.39 20.07 -6.55
N GLY A 46 -16.39 19.86 -5.70
CA GLY A 46 -16.46 18.84 -4.66
C GLY A 46 -16.47 17.42 -5.20
N ILE A 47 -15.84 17.18 -6.34
CA ILE A 47 -15.88 15.88 -7.00
C ILE A 47 -14.66 15.06 -6.59
N LEU A 48 -14.92 13.81 -6.23
CA LEU A 48 -13.90 12.84 -5.84
C LEU A 48 -14.05 11.59 -6.70
N GLY A 49 -12.96 11.21 -7.36
CA GLY A 49 -12.82 9.91 -7.99
C GLY A 49 -11.80 9.10 -7.21
N GLN A 50 -12.04 7.82 -7.04
CA GLN A 50 -11.16 6.99 -6.24
C GLN A 50 -11.06 5.58 -6.81
N ALA A 51 -9.94 4.94 -6.49
CA ALA A 51 -9.70 3.54 -6.79
C ALA A 51 -8.94 2.92 -5.64
N ALA A 52 -9.22 1.67 -5.33
CA ALA A 52 -8.51 0.93 -4.30
C ALA A 52 -8.47 -0.53 -4.69
N GLY A 53 -7.44 -1.24 -4.21
CA GLY A 53 -7.32 -2.67 -4.46
C GLY A 53 -7.01 -3.02 -5.91
N MET A 54 -6.47 -2.10 -6.67
CA MET A 54 -6.14 -2.31 -8.09
C MET A 54 -4.85 -3.11 -8.22
N THR A 55 -4.68 -3.75 -9.35
CA THR A 55 -3.53 -4.64 -9.59
C THR A 55 -2.30 -3.90 -10.11
N SER A 56 -2.45 -2.65 -10.55
CA SER A 56 -1.32 -1.85 -11.00
C SER A 56 -1.56 -0.38 -10.70
N LYS A 57 -0.46 0.36 -10.64
CA LYS A 57 -0.50 1.81 -10.46
C LYS A 57 -1.28 2.47 -11.59
N SER A 58 -1.04 2.03 -12.81
CA SER A 58 -1.69 2.59 -14.00
C SER A 58 -3.22 2.39 -13.92
N ASP A 59 -3.66 1.19 -13.54
CA ASP A 59 -5.08 0.91 -13.39
C ASP A 59 -5.72 1.77 -12.30
N ALA A 60 -5.02 1.95 -11.19
CA ALA A 60 -5.52 2.77 -10.08
C ALA A 60 -5.71 4.22 -10.52
N ILE A 61 -4.69 4.78 -11.17
CA ILE A 61 -4.74 6.18 -11.62
C ILE A 61 -5.84 6.36 -12.66
N ASN A 62 -5.89 5.47 -13.64
CA ASN A 62 -6.89 5.58 -14.72
C ASN A 62 -8.30 5.44 -14.18
N THR A 63 -8.52 4.54 -13.23
CA THR A 63 -9.84 4.34 -12.62
C THR A 63 -10.27 5.57 -11.83
N ALA A 64 -9.38 6.11 -11.00
CA ALA A 64 -9.70 7.29 -10.19
C ALA A 64 -9.99 8.51 -11.08
N MET A 65 -9.17 8.71 -12.11
CA MET A 65 -9.37 9.81 -13.05
C MET A 65 -10.67 9.66 -13.82
N SER A 66 -10.95 8.44 -14.32
CA SER A 66 -12.17 8.16 -15.05
C SER A 66 -13.41 8.40 -14.20
N GLU A 67 -13.38 7.97 -12.93
CA GLU A 67 -14.49 8.18 -12.02
C GLU A 67 -14.72 9.66 -11.76
N CYS A 68 -13.66 10.42 -11.53
CA CYS A 68 -13.75 11.87 -11.34
C CYS A 68 -14.37 12.54 -12.58
N GLN A 69 -13.92 12.14 -13.78
CA GLN A 69 -14.42 12.70 -15.02
C GLN A 69 -15.90 12.41 -15.20
N LYS A 70 -16.32 11.18 -14.92
CA LYS A 70 -17.72 10.77 -15.06
C LYS A 70 -18.64 11.44 -14.05
N ARG A 71 -18.11 11.81 -12.90
CA ARG A 71 -18.89 12.48 -11.85
C ARG A 71 -19.04 13.98 -12.09
N GLY A 72 -18.49 14.48 -13.17
CA GLY A 72 -18.68 15.87 -13.59
C GLY A 72 -17.40 16.70 -13.60
N GLY A 73 -16.26 16.13 -13.23
CA GLY A 73 -14.99 16.87 -13.25
C GLY A 73 -14.46 17.07 -14.67
N GLY A 74 -14.77 16.13 -15.58
CA GLY A 74 -14.31 16.21 -16.95
C GLY A 74 -12.80 16.33 -17.03
N SER A 75 -12.33 17.19 -17.91
CA SER A 75 -10.89 17.39 -18.09
C SER A 75 -10.24 18.19 -16.95
N ASN A 76 -11.04 18.65 -15.98
CA ASN A 76 -10.52 19.44 -14.86
C ASN A 76 -10.07 18.57 -13.68
N CYS A 77 -10.27 17.25 -13.76
CA CYS A 77 -9.84 16.35 -12.72
C CYS A 77 -8.32 16.28 -12.64
N LYS A 78 -7.80 16.29 -11.44
CA LYS A 78 -6.36 16.13 -11.21
C LYS A 78 -6.11 14.94 -10.29
N LEU A 79 -4.98 14.28 -10.50
CA LEU A 79 -4.53 13.22 -9.61
C LEU A 79 -3.93 13.85 -8.35
N ASP A 80 -4.49 13.50 -7.19
CA ASP A 80 -3.97 14.02 -5.92
C ASP A 80 -2.93 13.08 -5.34
N ILE A 81 -3.19 11.77 -5.34
CA ILE A 81 -2.29 10.81 -4.75
C ILE A 81 -2.52 9.43 -5.36
N TRP A 82 -1.46 8.67 -5.44
CA TRP A 82 -1.53 7.22 -5.64
C TRP A 82 -0.75 6.56 -4.50
N TYR A 83 -1.15 5.36 -4.13
CA TYR A 83 -0.53 4.66 -3.01
C TYR A 83 -0.57 3.18 -3.27
N SER A 84 0.30 2.45 -2.57
CA SER A 84 0.45 1.00 -2.74
C SER A 84 0.72 0.37 -1.40
N ASN A 85 0.04 -0.75 -1.12
CA ASN A 85 0.28 -1.59 0.05
C ASN A 85 0.11 -0.84 1.38
N GLN A 86 -0.81 0.11 1.40
CA GLN A 86 -1.07 0.90 2.60
C GLN A 86 -2.47 1.51 2.51
N CYS A 87 -2.81 2.30 3.51
CA CYS A 87 -4.10 2.98 3.58
C CYS A 87 -3.93 4.46 3.29
N VAL A 88 -5.02 5.10 2.91
CA VAL A 88 -5.07 6.55 2.65
C VAL A 88 -6.21 7.16 3.42
N ALA A 89 -6.06 8.41 3.82
CA ALA A 89 -7.12 9.22 4.39
C ALA A 89 -7.15 10.56 3.69
N MET A 90 -8.35 11.02 3.36
CA MET A 90 -8.57 12.39 2.90
C MET A 90 -9.22 13.15 4.04
N VAL A 91 -8.58 14.21 4.49
CA VAL A 91 -9.08 15.08 5.53
C VAL A 91 -9.45 16.41 4.89
N VAL A 92 -10.64 16.87 5.18
CA VAL A 92 -11.14 18.13 4.62
C VAL A 92 -11.40 19.14 5.72
N SER A 93 -11.39 20.41 5.32
CA SER A 93 -11.71 21.52 6.19
C SER A 93 -12.53 22.53 5.39
N ASP A 94 -12.92 23.61 6.03
CA ASP A 94 -13.62 24.69 5.33
C ASP A 94 -12.75 25.37 4.28
N LYS A 95 -11.43 25.22 4.36
CA LYS A 95 -10.50 25.91 3.46
C LYS A 95 -9.83 25.01 2.44
N GLY A 96 -9.92 23.72 2.60
CA GLY A 96 -9.25 22.81 1.66
C GLY A 96 -9.22 21.38 2.14
N TYR A 97 -8.25 20.64 1.67
CA TYR A 97 -8.14 19.23 1.99
C TYR A 97 -6.69 18.77 1.89
N ASN A 98 -6.42 17.61 2.49
CA ASN A 98 -5.14 16.93 2.28
C ASN A 98 -5.37 15.43 2.22
N THR A 99 -4.42 14.73 1.61
CA THR A 99 -4.39 13.28 1.56
C THR A 99 -3.13 12.80 2.27
N SER A 100 -3.27 11.74 3.06
CA SER A 100 -2.17 11.17 3.82
C SER A 100 -2.25 9.67 3.76
N THR A 101 -1.10 9.01 3.84
CA THR A 101 -1.02 7.56 3.81
C THR A 101 -0.44 7.02 5.12
N GLY A 102 -0.74 5.77 5.40
CA GLY A 102 -0.21 5.08 6.56
C GLY A 102 -0.53 3.60 6.47
N MET A 103 0.08 2.82 7.34
CA MET A 103 -0.12 1.37 7.33
C MET A 103 -1.52 0.97 7.79
N THR A 104 -2.22 1.85 8.48
CA THR A 104 -3.61 1.65 8.90
C THR A 104 -4.40 2.91 8.61
N THR A 105 -5.73 2.78 8.57
CA THR A 105 -6.59 3.95 8.42
C THR A 105 -6.41 4.93 9.58
N ASP A 106 -6.19 4.43 10.80
CA ASP A 106 -5.96 5.28 11.96
C ASP A 106 -4.70 6.11 11.80
N LEU A 107 -3.60 5.50 11.34
CA LEU A 107 -2.34 6.23 11.14
C LEU A 107 -2.47 7.27 10.03
N ALA A 108 -3.12 6.91 8.93
CA ALA A 108 -3.35 7.84 7.82
C ALA A 108 -4.22 9.02 8.29
N THR A 109 -5.29 8.73 9.04
CA THR A 109 -6.20 9.72 9.58
C THR A 109 -5.50 10.67 10.54
N GLN A 110 -4.71 10.13 11.47
CA GLN A 110 -3.97 10.96 12.44
C GLN A 110 -3.02 11.92 11.72
N LYS A 111 -2.34 11.41 10.70
CA LYS A 111 -1.40 12.23 9.94
C LYS A 111 -2.13 13.36 9.20
N GLY A 112 -3.25 13.05 8.56
CA GLY A 112 -4.05 14.04 7.83
C GLY A 112 -4.67 15.08 8.76
N MET A 113 -5.21 14.65 9.88
CA MET A 113 -5.79 15.55 10.87
C MET A 113 -4.73 16.48 11.45
N LYS A 114 -3.55 15.94 11.77
CA LYS A 114 -2.46 16.73 12.30
C LYS A 114 -2.03 17.81 11.30
N THR A 115 -1.93 17.48 10.04
CA THR A 115 -1.57 18.41 8.97
C THR A 115 -2.62 19.51 8.86
N CYS A 116 -3.90 19.15 8.87
CA CYS A 116 -4.99 20.10 8.77
C CYS A 116 -5.01 21.07 9.94
N ILE A 117 -4.88 20.55 11.16
CA ILE A 117 -4.89 21.36 12.37
C ILE A 117 -3.67 22.28 12.41
N ALA A 118 -2.50 21.77 12.01
CA ALA A 118 -1.27 22.58 11.99
C ALA A 118 -1.35 23.72 10.99
N SER A 119 -2.16 23.55 9.93
CA SER A 119 -2.40 24.63 8.96
C SER A 119 -3.36 25.69 9.47
N GLY A 120 -3.96 25.47 10.64
CA GLY A 120 -4.93 26.40 11.19
C GLY A 120 -6.29 26.37 10.53
N ASP A 121 -6.58 25.32 9.77
CA ASP A 121 -7.85 25.19 9.05
C ASP A 121 -8.99 24.85 10.02
N PRO A 122 -10.16 25.49 9.85
CA PRO A 122 -11.31 25.17 10.70
C PRO A 122 -12.05 23.93 10.24
N ASN A 123 -12.67 23.24 11.20
CA ASN A 123 -13.55 22.10 10.94
C ASN A 123 -12.88 20.95 10.22
N CYS A 124 -11.64 20.60 10.63
CA CYS A 124 -10.95 19.45 10.09
C CYS A 124 -11.70 18.16 10.41
N HIS A 125 -11.98 17.37 9.40
CA HIS A 125 -12.62 16.07 9.59
C HIS A 125 -12.25 15.12 8.45
N VAL A 126 -12.38 13.83 8.73
CA VAL A 126 -12.11 12.78 7.75
C VAL A 126 -13.27 12.74 6.76
N TYR A 127 -12.94 12.76 5.48
CA TYR A 127 -13.93 12.67 4.41
C TYR A 127 -13.96 11.31 3.75
N TYR A 128 -12.79 10.68 3.60
CA TYR A 128 -12.67 9.42 2.89
C TYR A 128 -11.46 8.64 3.40
N THR A 129 -11.62 7.33 3.55
CA THR A 129 -10.50 6.43 3.85
C THR A 129 -10.64 5.18 3.00
N ALA A 130 -9.49 4.60 2.66
CA ALA A 130 -9.44 3.34 1.93
C ALA A 130 -8.09 2.68 2.15
N CYS A 131 -8.04 1.40 1.90
CA CYS A 131 -6.78 0.64 1.98
C CYS A 131 -6.60 -0.17 0.71
N SER A 132 -5.34 -0.28 0.29
CA SER A 132 -4.93 -1.15 -0.81
C SER A 132 -3.80 -2.02 -0.28
N MET A 133 -4.16 -2.95 0.59
CA MET A 133 -3.18 -3.82 1.23
C MET A 133 -2.79 -4.96 0.30
N PRO A 134 -1.56 -5.47 0.42
CA PRO A 134 -1.14 -6.61 -0.39
C PRO A 134 -2.08 -7.79 -0.16
N GLU A 135 -2.34 -8.52 -1.22
CA GLU A 135 -3.19 -9.70 -1.16
C GLU A 135 -2.31 -10.95 -1.26
N ARG A 136 -2.52 -11.88 -0.34
CA ARG A 136 -1.79 -13.15 -0.39
C ARG A 136 -2.38 -14.00 -1.50
N ILE A 137 -1.54 -14.35 -2.48
CA ILE A 137 -1.97 -15.12 -3.64
C ILE A 137 -1.41 -16.55 -3.64
N GLN A 138 -0.56 -16.88 -2.65
CA GLN A 138 -0.01 -18.23 -2.53
C GLN A 138 0.42 -18.50 -1.10
#